data_1cd4e3a046c8f747d0e0349dfe62e0fa
#
_entry.id   1cd4e3a046c8f747d0e0349dfe62e0fa
#
_cell.length_a   1.000
_cell.length_b   1.000
_cell.length_c   1.000
_cell.angle_alpha   90.00
_cell.angle_beta   90.00
_cell.angle_gamma   90.00
#
_symmetry.space_group_name_H-M   'P 1'
#
loop_
_entity.id
_entity.type
_entity.pdbx_description
1 polymer ?
#
loop_
_entity_poly.entity_id
_entity_poly.type
_entity_poly.pdbx_seq_one_letter_code
_entity_poly.pdbx_strand_id
1 'polypeptide(L)'
;MIELIAIMVIAGILGTSVVSTYSNYNKWLNINEELQAMTRRLQNARDYCMAKGEPFYFSINTGNESYILQYKSSPSSLILPGETANTFTMPSYIDFTSVTGFSSGSLEFNILGEPTTNTNAVININDGDRTITIVAPTGYIYAQ
;
A
#
# COMPACT_ATOMS: atom_id res chain seq x y z
N MET A 1 30.68 -0.19 -45.68
CA MET A 1 30.44 -1.45 -44.93
C MET A 1 30.67 -1.27 -43.44
N ILE A 2 31.81 -0.72 -43.00
CA ILE A 2 32.13 -0.52 -41.57
C ILE A 2 31.21 0.46 -40.87
N GLU A 3 30.70 1.48 -41.59
CA GLU A 3 29.75 2.47 -41.10
C GLU A 3 28.40 1.84 -40.74
N LEU A 4 27.93 0.87 -41.51
CA LEU A 4 26.65 0.19 -41.27
C LEU A 4 26.74 -0.72 -40.04
N ILE A 5 27.89 -1.36 -39.82
CA ILE A 5 28.15 -2.15 -38.63
C ILE A 5 28.19 -1.26 -37.38
N ALA A 6 28.84 -0.10 -37.47
CA ALA A 6 28.91 0.87 -36.37
C ALA A 6 27.51 1.37 -35.97
N ILE A 7 26.65 1.69 -36.92
CA ILE A 7 25.29 2.11 -36.69
C ILE A 7 24.48 0.98 -36.02
N MET A 8 24.60 -0.26 -36.48
CA MET A 8 23.90 -1.40 -35.86
C MET A 8 24.32 -1.64 -34.41
N VAL A 9 25.62 -1.51 -34.11
CA VAL A 9 26.15 -1.67 -32.74
C VAL A 9 25.61 -0.56 -31.84
N ILE A 10 25.67 0.68 -32.28
CA ILE A 10 25.12 1.83 -31.49
C ILE A 10 23.62 1.67 -31.28
N ALA A 11 22.86 1.32 -32.30
CA ALA A 11 21.42 1.09 -32.19
C ALA A 11 21.09 -0.08 -31.23
N GLY A 12 21.87 -1.14 -31.22
CA GLY A 12 21.75 -2.26 -30.30
C GLY A 12 21.98 -1.85 -28.84
N ILE A 13 23.02 -1.08 -28.57
CA ILE A 13 23.33 -0.59 -27.22
C ILE A 13 22.24 0.37 -26.71
N LEU A 14 21.82 1.30 -27.54
CA LEU A 14 20.74 2.24 -27.18
C LEU A 14 19.40 1.53 -26.96
N GLY A 15 19.08 0.52 -27.78
CA GLY A 15 17.84 -0.26 -27.66
C GLY A 15 17.74 -0.99 -26.32
N THR A 16 18.81 -1.59 -25.83
CA THR A 16 18.82 -2.31 -24.55
C THR A 16 18.63 -1.38 -23.34
N SER A 17 19.22 -0.20 -23.37
CA SER A 17 19.08 0.78 -22.27
C SER A 17 17.67 1.35 -22.19
N VAL A 18 17.01 1.59 -23.30
CA VAL A 18 15.61 2.09 -23.36
C VAL A 18 14.64 1.06 -22.76
N VAL A 19 14.77 -0.21 -23.13
CA VAL A 19 13.88 -1.29 -22.63
C VAL A 19 13.99 -1.43 -21.10
N SER A 20 15.19 -1.40 -20.56
CA SER A 20 15.44 -1.49 -19.12
C SER A 20 14.80 -0.31 -18.36
N THR A 21 14.99 0.91 -18.86
CA THR A 21 14.42 2.12 -18.24
C THR A 21 12.90 2.09 -18.26
N TYR A 22 12.30 1.65 -19.37
CA TYR A 22 10.84 1.55 -19.49
C TYR A 22 10.23 0.52 -18.55
N SER A 23 10.88 -0.62 -18.38
CA SER A 23 10.43 -1.67 -17.43
C SER A 23 10.44 -1.15 -15.99
N ASN A 24 11.51 -0.48 -15.58
CA ASN A 24 11.62 0.10 -14.24
C ASN A 24 10.57 1.21 -13.99
N TYR A 25 10.32 2.05 -14.99
CA TYR A 25 9.31 3.08 -14.91
C TYR A 25 7.90 2.50 -14.75
N ASN A 26 7.54 1.48 -15.50
CA ASN A 26 6.25 0.79 -15.36
C ASN A 26 6.09 0.15 -13.97
N LYS A 27 7.14 -0.50 -13.46
CA LYS A 27 7.12 -1.06 -12.11
C LYS A 27 6.86 0.03 -11.07
N TRP A 28 7.53 1.17 -11.19
CA TRP A 28 7.34 2.32 -10.30
C TRP A 28 5.90 2.87 -10.36
N LEU A 29 5.31 2.99 -11.55
CA LEU A 29 3.91 3.41 -11.71
C LEU A 29 2.95 2.44 -11.02
N ASN A 30 3.11 1.14 -11.27
CA ASN A 30 2.26 0.10 -10.69
C ASN A 30 2.34 0.10 -9.15
N ILE A 31 3.52 0.28 -8.57
CA ILE A 31 3.69 0.41 -7.12
C ILE A 31 2.90 1.62 -6.60
N ASN A 32 3.03 2.79 -7.23
CA ASN A 32 2.31 3.99 -6.81
C ASN A 32 0.79 3.83 -6.91
N GLU A 33 0.28 3.17 -7.94
CA GLU A 33 -1.15 2.90 -8.11
C GLU A 33 -1.70 2.02 -6.99
N GLU A 34 -0.99 0.94 -6.63
CA GLU A 34 -1.38 0.06 -5.53
C GLU A 34 -1.32 0.75 -4.16
N LEU A 35 -0.30 1.55 -3.91
CA LEU A 35 -0.23 2.33 -2.67
C LEU A 35 -1.38 3.35 -2.55
N GLN A 36 -1.69 4.03 -3.63
CA GLN A 36 -2.83 4.95 -3.65
C GLN A 36 -4.17 4.19 -3.48
N ALA A 37 -4.29 3.00 -4.07
CA ALA A 37 -5.47 2.16 -3.88
C ALA A 37 -5.62 1.72 -2.42
N MET A 38 -4.54 1.27 -1.78
CA MET A 38 -4.52 0.92 -0.35
C MET A 38 -4.87 2.12 0.52
N THR A 39 -4.24 3.28 0.27
CA THR A 39 -4.52 4.52 1.01
C THR A 39 -6.00 4.92 0.89
N ARG A 40 -6.56 4.90 -0.33
CA ARG A 40 -7.99 5.20 -0.56
C ARG A 40 -8.92 4.20 0.14
N ARG A 41 -8.62 2.90 0.08
CA ARG A 41 -9.41 1.87 0.78
C ARG A 41 -9.41 2.10 2.28
N LEU A 42 -8.27 2.44 2.85
CA LEU A 42 -8.16 2.70 4.28
C LEU A 42 -8.88 3.99 4.70
N GLN A 43 -8.81 5.05 3.89
CA GLN A 43 -9.60 6.27 4.09
C GLN A 43 -11.11 5.98 3.99
N ASN A 44 -11.54 5.23 2.98
CA ASN A 44 -12.94 4.82 2.82
C ASN A 44 -13.42 3.96 4.00
N ALA A 45 -12.58 3.05 4.50
CA ALA A 45 -12.89 2.23 5.68
C ALA A 45 -13.12 3.10 6.91
N ARG A 46 -12.22 4.05 7.14
CA ARG A 46 -12.33 5.02 8.22
C ARG A 46 -13.64 5.80 8.14
N ASP A 47 -13.90 6.43 7.00
CA ASP A 47 -15.08 7.27 6.80
C ASP A 47 -16.40 6.46 6.90
N TYR A 48 -16.39 5.24 6.37
CA TYR A 48 -17.53 4.31 6.47
C TYR A 48 -17.81 3.88 7.91
N CYS A 49 -16.77 3.55 8.67
CA CYS A 49 -16.91 3.18 10.08
C CYS A 49 -17.31 4.36 10.96
N MET A 50 -16.81 5.57 10.69
CA MET A 50 -17.28 6.80 11.33
C MET A 50 -18.77 7.03 11.08
N ALA A 51 -19.22 6.87 9.84
CA ALA A 51 -20.63 7.03 9.49
C ALA A 51 -21.55 5.97 10.16
N LYS A 52 -21.03 4.77 10.41
CA LYS A 52 -21.74 3.71 11.13
C LYS A 52 -21.62 3.78 12.65
N GLY A 53 -20.64 4.49 13.18
CA GLY A 53 -20.32 4.52 14.60
C GLY A 53 -19.71 3.19 15.10
N GLU A 54 -19.02 2.44 14.23
CA GLU A 54 -18.40 1.16 14.56
C GLU A 54 -16.87 1.24 14.40
N PRO A 55 -16.09 0.85 15.43
CA PRO A 55 -14.65 0.79 15.33
C PRO A 55 -14.19 -0.41 14.47
N PHE A 56 -13.00 -0.31 13.87
CA PHE A 56 -12.46 -1.35 13.04
C PHE A 56 -10.97 -1.60 13.28
N TYR A 57 -10.52 -2.78 12.88
CA TYR A 57 -9.12 -3.16 12.84
C TYR A 57 -8.61 -3.16 11.39
N PHE A 58 -7.45 -2.60 11.24
CA PHE A 58 -6.61 -2.72 10.05
C PHE A 58 -5.41 -3.59 10.40
N SER A 59 -5.30 -4.75 9.79
CA SER A 59 -4.24 -5.73 10.07
C SER A 59 -3.41 -5.96 8.82
N ILE A 60 -2.08 -6.03 9.00
CA ILE A 60 -1.12 -6.31 7.93
C ILE A 60 -0.46 -7.65 8.21
N ASN A 61 -0.35 -8.46 7.18
CA ASN A 61 0.41 -9.71 7.17
C ASN A 61 1.60 -9.55 6.22
N THR A 62 2.78 -9.35 6.79
CA THR A 62 4.04 -9.20 6.06
C THR A 62 4.56 -10.50 5.46
N GLY A 63 4.04 -11.66 5.88
CA GLY A 63 4.44 -12.96 5.33
C GLY A 63 3.70 -13.34 4.04
N ASN A 64 2.49 -12.79 3.86
CA ASN A 64 1.65 -13.05 2.68
C ASN A 64 1.38 -11.78 1.87
N GLU A 65 2.09 -10.70 2.17
CA GLU A 65 1.92 -9.39 1.53
C GLU A 65 0.45 -9.00 1.37
N SER A 66 -0.30 -9.05 2.49
CA SER A 66 -1.74 -8.80 2.48
C SER A 66 -2.17 -7.94 3.66
N TYR A 67 -3.30 -7.27 3.49
CA TYR A 67 -3.95 -6.56 4.59
C TYR A 67 -5.43 -6.87 4.65
N ILE A 68 -5.99 -6.73 5.85
CA ILE A 68 -7.36 -7.12 6.17
C ILE A 68 -8.05 -5.98 6.91
N LEU A 69 -9.31 -5.75 6.57
CA LEU A 69 -10.22 -4.84 7.27
C LEU A 69 -11.29 -5.65 8.00
N GLN A 70 -11.47 -5.40 9.30
CA GLN A 70 -12.43 -6.13 10.14
C GLN A 70 -13.09 -5.20 11.13
N TYR A 71 -14.39 -5.41 11.41
CA TYR A 71 -15.06 -4.73 12.51
C TYR A 71 -14.53 -5.20 13.87
N LYS A 72 -14.45 -4.30 14.84
CA LYS A 72 -14.07 -4.67 16.21
C LYS A 72 -15.16 -5.43 16.95
N SER A 73 -16.41 -5.04 16.77
CA SER A 73 -17.57 -5.59 17.48
C SER A 73 -17.89 -7.04 17.12
N SER A 74 -17.50 -7.46 15.93
CA SER A 74 -17.59 -8.83 15.46
C SER A 74 -16.37 -9.08 14.59
N PRO A 75 -15.65 -10.20 14.71
CA PRO A 75 -14.56 -10.51 13.78
C PRO A 75 -15.09 -10.79 12.36
N SER A 76 -16.22 -10.16 12.01
CA SER A 76 -16.80 -10.19 10.68
C SER A 76 -16.04 -9.26 9.73
N SER A 77 -16.00 -9.66 8.49
CA SER A 77 -15.35 -8.95 7.41
C SER A 77 -15.93 -7.56 7.23
N LEU A 78 -15.09 -6.53 7.28
CA LEU A 78 -15.45 -5.19 6.84
C LEU A 78 -15.31 -5.13 5.32
N ILE A 79 -16.42 -5.36 4.61
CA ILE A 79 -16.48 -5.23 3.15
C ILE A 79 -16.93 -3.81 2.83
N LEU A 80 -16.09 -3.06 2.14
CA LEU A 80 -16.37 -1.68 1.74
C LEU A 80 -17.36 -1.63 0.58
N PRO A 81 -18.16 -0.57 0.45
CA PRO A 81 -19.01 -0.36 -0.72
C PRO A 81 -18.18 -0.41 -2.02
N GLY A 82 -18.58 -1.28 -2.95
CA GLY A 82 -17.87 -1.50 -4.21
C GLY A 82 -16.77 -2.55 -4.18
N GLU A 83 -16.40 -3.08 -3.00
CA GLU A 83 -15.45 -4.19 -2.88
C GLU A 83 -16.19 -5.52 -2.66
N THR A 84 -15.55 -6.62 -3.03
CA THR A 84 -16.11 -7.98 -2.87
C THR A 84 -15.48 -8.77 -1.74
N ALA A 85 -14.38 -8.26 -1.17
CA ALA A 85 -13.62 -8.89 -0.11
C ALA A 85 -13.15 -7.85 0.92
N ASN A 86 -12.75 -8.32 2.08
CA ASN A 86 -12.11 -7.51 3.13
C ASN A 86 -10.60 -7.76 3.23
N THR A 87 -10.09 -8.72 2.46
CA THR A 87 -8.66 -9.09 2.40
C THR A 87 -8.12 -8.72 1.04
N PHE A 88 -7.02 -8.00 1.04
CA PHE A 88 -6.37 -7.50 -0.16
C PHE A 88 -4.92 -7.99 -0.18
N THR A 89 -4.60 -8.81 -1.18
CA THR A 89 -3.23 -9.30 -1.39
C THR A 89 -2.53 -8.37 -2.36
N MET A 90 -1.32 -7.95 -1.98
CA MET A 90 -0.49 -7.10 -2.82
C MET A 90 0.16 -7.93 -3.95
N PRO A 91 0.41 -7.32 -5.10
CA PRO A 91 1.22 -7.95 -6.14
C PRO A 91 2.63 -8.28 -5.65
N SER A 92 3.25 -9.30 -6.25
CA SER A 92 4.56 -9.84 -5.86
C SER A 92 5.75 -8.86 -5.95
N TYR A 93 5.55 -7.69 -6.52
CA TYR A 93 6.55 -6.62 -6.57
C TYR A 93 6.42 -5.60 -5.42
N ILE A 94 5.49 -5.82 -4.50
CA ILE A 94 5.27 -5.02 -3.28
C ILE A 94 5.56 -5.90 -2.07
N ASP A 95 6.48 -5.47 -1.23
CA ASP A 95 6.92 -6.14 -0.02
C ASP A 95 6.71 -5.19 1.17
N PHE A 96 5.98 -5.64 2.19
CA PHE A 96 5.82 -4.93 3.47
C PHE A 96 7.04 -5.20 4.36
N THR A 97 8.07 -4.39 4.21
CA THR A 97 9.37 -4.59 4.87
C THR A 97 9.28 -4.42 6.38
N SER A 98 8.56 -3.42 6.86
CA SER A 98 8.33 -3.21 8.30
C SER A 98 7.07 -2.42 8.58
N VAL A 99 6.49 -2.68 9.74
CA VAL A 99 5.27 -2.02 10.21
C VAL A 99 5.49 -1.56 11.64
N THR A 100 5.34 -0.26 11.91
CA THR A 100 5.49 0.34 13.22
C THR A 100 4.22 1.03 13.69
N GLY A 101 4.01 1.16 14.99
CA GLY A 101 2.79 1.75 15.56
C GLY A 101 1.58 0.82 15.58
N PHE A 102 1.75 -0.45 15.22
CA PHE A 102 0.72 -1.48 15.30
C PHE A 102 0.87 -2.28 16.60
N SER A 103 -0.25 -2.69 17.17
CA SER A 103 -0.27 -3.60 18.33
C SER A 103 -0.61 -5.00 17.83
N SER A 104 0.29 -5.96 18.03
CA SER A 104 0.11 -7.35 17.59
C SER A 104 -0.28 -7.49 16.10
N GLY A 105 0.33 -6.66 15.23
CA GLY A 105 0.08 -6.70 13.78
C GLY A 105 -1.22 -6.02 13.33
N SER A 106 -1.94 -5.37 14.25
CA SER A 106 -3.20 -4.68 13.96
C SER A 106 -3.18 -3.25 14.47
N LEU A 107 -3.82 -2.35 13.75
CA LEU A 107 -4.10 -0.97 14.14
C LEU A 107 -5.62 -0.83 14.31
N GLU A 108 -6.04 -0.41 15.50
CA GLU A 108 -7.44 -0.12 15.78
C GLU A 108 -7.76 1.33 15.47
N PHE A 109 -8.88 1.55 14.79
CA PHE A 109 -9.51 2.86 14.62
C PHE A 109 -10.78 2.93 15.46
N ASN A 110 -10.92 4.01 16.23
CA ASN A 110 -12.11 4.26 17.02
C ASN A 110 -13.28 4.79 16.15
N ILE A 111 -14.43 5.03 16.77
CA ILE A 111 -15.63 5.54 16.09
C ILE A 111 -15.48 6.96 15.52
N LEU A 112 -14.43 7.69 15.92
CA LEU A 112 -14.10 9.02 15.40
C LEU A 112 -13.11 8.95 14.24
N GLY A 113 -12.70 7.73 13.83
CA GLY A 113 -11.71 7.51 12.79
C GLY A 113 -10.27 7.80 13.22
N GLU A 114 -10.02 7.86 14.53
CA GLU A 114 -8.70 8.07 15.09
C GLU A 114 -8.04 6.73 15.42
N PRO A 115 -6.75 6.54 15.11
CA PRO A 115 -6.02 5.37 15.55
C PRO A 115 -5.84 5.38 17.07
N THR A 116 -5.98 4.22 17.71
CA THR A 116 -5.86 4.11 19.17
C THR A 116 -4.40 4.11 19.67
N THR A 117 -3.46 4.42 18.81
CA THR A 117 -2.03 4.55 19.14
C THR A 117 -1.66 6.00 19.47
N ASN A 118 -0.68 6.18 20.35
CA ASN A 118 -0.15 7.51 20.71
C ASN A 118 0.94 8.00 19.75
N THR A 119 1.37 7.17 18.81
CA THR A 119 2.41 7.47 17.83
C THR A 119 1.91 7.19 16.43
N ASN A 120 2.46 7.87 15.44
CA ASN A 120 2.14 7.58 14.05
C ASN A 120 2.41 6.10 13.71
N ALA A 121 1.48 5.50 13.01
CA ALA A 121 1.71 4.19 12.42
C ALA A 121 2.33 4.35 11.04
N VAL A 122 3.40 3.60 10.78
CA VAL A 122 4.14 3.68 9.51
C VAL A 122 4.29 2.28 8.93
N ILE A 123 3.99 2.15 7.67
CA ILE A 123 4.15 0.94 6.87
C ILE A 123 5.24 1.24 5.85
N ASN A 124 6.37 0.55 5.97
CA ASN A 124 7.47 0.65 5.01
C ASN A 124 7.32 -0.42 3.93
N ILE A 125 7.53 -0.03 2.71
CA ILE A 125 7.34 -0.84 1.51
C ILE A 125 8.63 -0.84 0.72
N ASN A 126 9.04 -2.01 0.24
CA ASN A 126 10.24 -2.22 -0.59
C ASN A 126 11.48 -1.56 0.03
N ASP A 127 11.86 -1.98 1.24
CA ASP A 127 13.01 -1.46 2.00
C ASP A 127 12.98 0.04 2.31
N GLY A 128 11.77 0.61 2.38
CA GLY A 128 11.56 2.02 2.73
C GLY A 128 11.57 2.98 1.54
N ASP A 129 11.61 2.47 0.31
CA ASP A 129 11.45 3.29 -0.90
C ASP A 129 10.12 4.03 -0.91
N ARG A 130 9.10 3.47 -0.26
CA ARG A 130 7.76 4.04 -0.10
C ARG A 130 7.25 3.81 1.31
N THR A 131 6.46 4.76 1.78
CA THR A 131 5.82 4.67 3.09
C THR A 131 4.36 5.06 3.04
N ILE A 132 3.54 4.37 3.85
CA ILE A 132 2.20 4.84 4.18
C ILE A 132 2.22 5.24 5.66
N THR A 133 1.85 6.48 5.94
CA THR A 133 1.81 7.01 7.29
C THR A 133 0.39 7.31 7.71
N ILE A 134 0.02 6.83 8.90
CA ILE A 134 -1.25 7.09 9.56
C ILE A 134 -0.94 7.96 10.77
N VAL A 135 -1.41 9.20 10.75
CA VAL A 135 -1.07 10.21 11.76
C VAL A 135 -1.95 10.05 12.98
N ALA A 136 -1.34 9.84 14.14
CA ALA A 136 -2.02 9.93 15.42
C ALA A 136 -2.08 11.41 15.89
N PRO A 137 -3.17 11.85 16.53
CA PRO A 137 -4.44 11.18 16.78
C PRO A 137 -5.49 11.34 15.67
N THR A 138 -5.17 12.04 14.57
CA THR A 138 -6.16 12.49 13.57
C THR A 138 -6.67 11.38 12.64
N GLY A 139 -5.95 10.27 12.54
CA GLY A 139 -6.24 9.23 11.57
C GLY A 139 -6.03 9.66 10.11
N TYR A 140 -5.32 10.77 9.86
CA TYR A 140 -4.98 11.18 8.50
C TYR A 140 -3.99 10.20 7.87
N ILE A 141 -4.24 9.78 6.63
CA ILE A 141 -3.50 8.74 5.94
C ILE A 141 -2.93 9.32 4.66
N TYR A 142 -1.63 9.14 4.46
CA TYR A 142 -0.95 9.56 3.24
C TYR A 142 0.18 8.59 2.87
N ALA A 143 0.47 8.53 1.57
CA ALA A 143 1.59 7.78 1.01
C ALA A 143 2.69 8.74 0.53
N GLN A 144 3.95 8.30 0.70
CA GLN A 144 5.16 9.00 0.21
C GLN A 144 6.04 8.05 -0.59
#